data_5654bfe9594c8d6066de037dcaa1594b
#
_entry.id   5654bfe9594c8d6066de037dcaa1594b
#
_cell.length_a   1.000
_cell.length_b   1.000
_cell.length_c   1.000
_cell.angle_alpha   90.00
_cell.angle_beta   90.00
_cell.angle_gamma   90.00
#
_symmetry.space_group_name_H-M   'P 1'
#
loop_
_entity.id
_entity.type
_entity.pdbx_description
1 polymer ?
#
loop_
_entity_poly.entity_id
_entity_poly.type
_entity_poly.pdbx_seq_one_letter_code
_entity_poly.pdbx_strand_id
1 'polypeptide(L)'
;FLLIITPGADWAYAISAGINGRRVVPAVMGLMSGHLLATIIVVAGVGVLIAGHPLALSAITLAGAAYLLWLGVTILRHPAAPGAAQQSAGSWNAWAMKGLCISGLNPKVFLLFLALLPQFTDPHGSWPLALQMSALGAMHLMTCTLIYLLVGYGSRAVLAARPQAAKGVSMVSGVIMIAIAIILFYQQLR
;
A
#
# COMPACT_ATOMS: atom_id res chain seq x y z
N PHE A 1 6.99 -6.07 2.34
CA PHE A 1 6.51 -7.13 1.42
C PHE A 1 5.12 -7.64 1.81
N LEU A 2 4.92 -8.08 3.05
CA LEU A 2 3.63 -8.65 3.51
C LEU A 2 2.43 -7.70 3.33
N LEU A 3 2.62 -6.41 3.50
CA LEU A 3 1.57 -5.40 3.32
C LEU A 3 1.17 -5.18 1.86
N ILE A 4 2.06 -5.47 0.91
CA ILE A 4 1.79 -5.39 -0.53
C ILE A 4 0.90 -6.56 -0.96
N ILE A 5 1.09 -7.72 -0.35
CA ILE A 5 0.28 -8.93 -0.62
C ILE A 5 -1.12 -8.81 -0.01
N THR A 6 -1.33 -7.85 0.90
CA THR A 6 -2.64 -7.62 1.52
C THR A 6 -3.67 -7.16 0.50
N PRO A 7 -4.75 -7.91 0.26
CA PRO A 7 -5.84 -7.47 -0.59
C PRO A 7 -6.44 -6.16 -0.09
N GLY A 8 -6.63 -5.22 -1.00
CA GLY A 8 -7.21 -3.90 -0.74
C GLY A 8 -7.76 -3.28 -2.01
N ALA A 9 -7.98 -1.97 -1.99
CA ALA A 9 -8.53 -1.24 -3.15
C ALA A 9 -7.67 -1.41 -4.41
N ASP A 10 -6.34 -1.37 -4.27
CA ASP A 10 -5.39 -1.53 -5.36
C ASP A 10 -5.47 -2.93 -5.99
N TRP A 11 -5.56 -3.98 -5.13
CA TRP A 11 -5.77 -5.34 -5.59
C TRP A 11 -7.08 -5.51 -6.32
N ALA A 12 -8.19 -5.02 -5.73
CA ALA A 12 -9.51 -5.09 -6.35
C ALA A 12 -9.52 -4.40 -7.73
N TYR A 13 -8.80 -3.29 -7.84
CA TYR A 13 -8.66 -2.57 -9.09
C TYR A 13 -7.81 -3.31 -10.13
N ALA A 14 -6.68 -3.88 -9.73
CA ALA A 14 -5.84 -4.70 -10.61
C ALA A 14 -6.60 -5.95 -11.12
N ILE A 15 -7.37 -6.62 -10.24
CA ILE A 15 -8.24 -7.75 -10.58
C ILE A 15 -9.31 -7.31 -11.58
N SER A 16 -9.99 -6.18 -11.32
CA SER A 16 -10.99 -5.63 -12.24
C SER A 16 -10.42 -5.38 -13.63
N ALA A 17 -9.21 -4.81 -13.69
CA ALA A 17 -8.50 -4.58 -14.95
C ALA A 17 -8.18 -5.88 -15.69
N GLY A 18 -7.80 -6.94 -14.95
CA GLY A 18 -7.54 -8.27 -15.51
C GLY A 18 -8.78 -8.93 -16.09
N ILE A 19 -9.92 -8.85 -15.39
CA ILE A 19 -11.21 -9.36 -15.87
C ILE A 19 -11.62 -8.66 -17.17
N ASN A 20 -11.36 -7.36 -17.30
CA ASN A 20 -11.60 -6.57 -18.51
C ASN A 20 -10.53 -6.80 -19.64
N GLY A 21 -9.55 -7.66 -19.43
CA GLY A 21 -8.68 -8.28 -20.44
C GLY A 21 -7.46 -7.44 -20.87
N ARG A 22 -7.61 -6.20 -21.33
CA ARG A 22 -6.49 -5.40 -21.88
C ARG A 22 -6.17 -4.14 -21.07
N ARG A 23 -6.62 -4.07 -19.83
CA ARG A 23 -6.55 -2.84 -19.00
C ARG A 23 -5.60 -2.96 -17.80
N VAL A 24 -4.91 -4.08 -17.64
CA VAL A 24 -3.99 -4.31 -16.52
C VAL A 24 -2.87 -3.28 -16.51
N VAL A 25 -2.20 -3.05 -17.64
CA VAL A 25 -1.07 -2.12 -17.71
C VAL A 25 -1.49 -0.69 -17.33
N PRO A 26 -2.50 -0.06 -17.96
CA PRO A 26 -2.89 1.29 -17.58
C PRO A 26 -3.39 1.39 -16.13
N ALA A 27 -4.09 0.37 -15.63
CA ALA A 27 -4.52 0.34 -14.25
C ALA A 27 -3.33 0.33 -13.28
N VAL A 28 -2.36 -0.56 -13.50
CA VAL A 28 -1.16 -0.67 -12.64
C VAL A 28 -0.30 0.58 -12.76
N MET A 29 -0.11 1.15 -13.95
CA MET A 29 0.61 2.43 -14.10
C MET A 29 -0.05 3.55 -13.31
N GLY A 30 -1.38 3.64 -13.34
CA GLY A 30 -2.12 4.60 -12.53
C GLY A 30 -1.92 4.38 -11.03
N LEU A 31 -2.06 3.14 -10.54
CA LEU A 31 -1.80 2.81 -9.14
C LEU A 31 -0.38 3.21 -8.72
N MET A 32 0.63 2.90 -9.54
CA MET A 32 2.03 3.24 -9.25
C MET A 32 2.29 4.74 -9.26
N SER A 33 1.63 5.49 -10.13
CA SER A 33 1.68 6.95 -10.10
C SER A 33 1.15 7.51 -8.78
N GLY A 34 0.08 6.92 -8.23
CA GLY A 34 -0.45 7.27 -6.90
C GLY A 34 0.54 6.95 -5.77
N HIS A 35 1.16 5.77 -5.79
CA HIS A 35 2.21 5.40 -4.83
C HIS A 35 3.45 6.30 -4.94
N LEU A 36 3.87 6.66 -6.15
CA LEU A 36 4.97 7.58 -6.37
C LEU A 36 4.66 8.96 -5.78
N LEU A 37 3.47 9.49 -6.03
CA LEU A 37 3.04 10.76 -5.46
C LEU A 37 3.05 10.72 -3.94
N ALA A 38 2.50 9.66 -3.33
CA ALA A 38 2.53 9.46 -1.89
C ALA A 38 3.97 9.37 -1.36
N THR A 39 4.87 8.66 -2.04
CA THR A 39 6.29 8.59 -1.68
C THR A 39 6.93 9.97 -1.67
N ILE A 40 6.74 10.76 -2.72
CA ILE A 40 7.30 12.12 -2.84
C ILE A 40 6.80 13.00 -1.69
N ILE A 41 5.50 13.00 -1.43
CA ILE A 41 4.90 13.79 -0.35
C ILE A 41 5.45 13.39 1.01
N VAL A 42 5.56 12.09 1.27
CA VAL A 42 6.06 11.58 2.56
C VAL A 42 7.54 11.90 2.72
N VAL A 43 8.36 11.68 1.70
CA VAL A 43 9.81 11.98 1.75
C VAL A 43 10.05 13.46 1.98
N ALA A 44 9.34 14.35 1.26
CA ALA A 44 9.45 15.79 1.43
C ALA A 44 8.93 16.23 2.82
N GLY A 45 7.79 15.69 3.26
CA GLY A 45 7.17 16.05 4.53
C GLY A 45 7.95 15.56 5.75
N VAL A 46 8.40 14.32 5.74
CA VAL A 46 9.16 13.74 6.86
C VAL A 46 10.51 14.43 7.03
N GLY A 47 11.20 14.78 5.94
CA GLY A 47 12.46 15.52 6.02
C GLY A 47 12.33 16.86 6.76
N VAL A 48 11.25 17.60 6.50
CA VAL A 48 10.95 18.87 7.18
C VAL A 48 10.56 18.65 8.65
N LEU A 49 9.76 17.62 8.93
CA LEU A 49 9.29 17.32 10.29
C LEU A 49 10.42 16.85 11.21
N ILE A 50 11.33 16.00 10.71
CA ILE A 50 12.47 15.51 11.50
C ILE A 50 13.46 16.64 11.81
N ALA A 51 13.70 17.54 10.84
CA ALA A 51 14.60 18.67 11.05
C ALA A 51 14.08 19.68 12.11
N GLY A 52 12.76 19.76 12.30
CA GLY A 52 12.14 20.73 13.19
C GLY A 52 11.72 20.22 14.56
N HIS A 53 11.26 18.97 14.65
CA HIS A 53 10.63 18.46 15.90
C HIS A 53 10.77 16.94 16.05
N PRO A 54 11.62 16.43 16.92
CA PRO A 54 11.78 15.00 17.18
C PRO A 54 10.48 14.28 17.61
N LEU A 55 9.62 14.98 18.37
CA LEU A 55 8.32 14.44 18.80
C LEU A 55 7.33 14.26 17.65
N ALA A 56 7.50 14.96 16.54
CA ALA A 56 6.61 14.83 15.38
C ALA A 56 6.74 13.44 14.73
N LEU A 57 7.94 12.87 14.67
CA LEU A 57 8.15 11.53 14.16
C LEU A 57 7.44 10.48 15.03
N SER A 58 7.57 10.59 16.35
CA SER A 58 6.87 9.70 17.29
C SER A 58 5.36 9.80 17.16
N ALA A 59 4.81 11.02 17.07
CA ALA A 59 3.37 11.23 16.87
C ALA A 59 2.87 10.61 15.56
N ILE A 60 3.61 10.76 14.45
CA ILE A 60 3.27 10.18 13.15
C ILE A 60 3.34 8.65 13.22
N THR A 61 4.37 8.09 13.84
CA THR A 61 4.51 6.64 14.01
C THR A 61 3.36 6.06 14.83
N LEU A 62 2.97 6.71 15.94
CA LEU A 62 1.84 6.28 16.75
C LEU A 62 0.51 6.36 16.00
N ALA A 63 0.28 7.45 15.24
CA ALA A 63 -0.90 7.60 14.40
C ALA A 63 -0.96 6.51 13.30
N GLY A 64 0.16 6.22 12.66
CA GLY A 64 0.30 5.15 11.67
C GLY A 64 0.07 3.76 12.28
N ALA A 65 0.61 3.50 13.48
CA ALA A 65 0.41 2.25 14.20
C ALA A 65 -1.08 2.07 14.60
N ALA A 66 -1.73 3.11 15.10
CA ALA A 66 -3.16 3.10 15.40
C ALA A 66 -4.00 2.79 14.15
N TYR A 67 -3.65 3.40 13.02
CA TYR A 67 -4.32 3.14 11.76
C TYR A 67 -4.11 1.71 11.27
N LEU A 68 -2.89 1.16 11.35
CA LEU A 68 -2.59 -0.23 10.99
C LEU A 68 -3.38 -1.21 11.86
N LEU A 69 -3.50 -0.91 13.17
CA LEU A 69 -4.31 -1.71 14.09
C LEU A 69 -5.79 -1.70 13.67
N TRP A 70 -6.34 -0.52 13.45
CA TRP A 70 -7.74 -0.36 12.99
C TRP A 70 -7.98 -1.09 11.67
N LEU A 71 -7.07 -0.93 10.70
CA LEU A 71 -7.17 -1.56 9.39
C LEU A 71 -7.08 -3.09 9.49
N GLY A 72 -6.13 -3.62 10.28
CA GLY A 72 -5.98 -5.06 10.53
C GLY A 72 -7.25 -5.67 11.14
N VAL A 73 -7.81 -5.02 12.17
CA VAL A 73 -9.08 -5.43 12.78
C VAL A 73 -10.24 -5.37 11.78
N THR A 74 -10.32 -4.32 10.97
CA THR A 74 -11.36 -4.17 9.93
C THR A 74 -11.28 -5.28 8.89
N ILE A 75 -10.07 -5.64 8.44
CA ILE A 75 -9.85 -6.74 7.48
C ILE A 75 -10.23 -8.08 8.10
N LEU A 76 -9.96 -8.32 9.39
CA LEU A 76 -10.36 -9.57 10.04
C LEU A 76 -11.87 -9.67 10.22
N ARG A 77 -12.55 -8.55 10.50
CA ARG A 77 -14.02 -8.52 10.64
C ARG A 77 -14.73 -8.63 9.30
N HIS A 78 -14.15 -8.04 8.25
CA HIS A 78 -14.72 -8.00 6.90
C HIS A 78 -13.65 -8.40 5.88
N PRO A 79 -13.27 -9.71 5.81
CA PRO A 79 -12.28 -10.17 4.86
C PRO A 79 -12.75 -9.89 3.44
N ALA A 80 -11.99 -9.10 2.69
CA ALA A 80 -12.32 -8.79 1.31
C ALA A 80 -12.30 -10.08 0.48
N ALA A 81 -13.46 -10.47 -0.03
CA ALA A 81 -13.51 -11.29 -1.22
C ALA A 81 -13.26 -10.34 -2.41
N PRO A 82 -12.52 -10.76 -3.45
CA PRO A 82 -12.43 -9.99 -4.67
C PRO A 82 -13.82 -9.85 -5.26
N GLY A 83 -14.51 -8.77 -4.93
CA GLY A 83 -15.82 -8.46 -5.50
C GLY A 83 -15.66 -8.18 -6.99
N ALA A 84 -16.61 -8.63 -7.78
CA ALA A 84 -16.72 -8.25 -9.17
C ALA A 84 -16.82 -6.72 -9.26
N ALA A 85 -15.68 -6.06 -9.48
CA ALA A 85 -15.69 -4.64 -9.78
C ALA A 85 -16.47 -4.47 -11.09
N GLN A 86 -17.48 -3.61 -11.06
CA GLN A 86 -18.33 -3.33 -12.22
C GLN A 86 -17.47 -3.08 -13.45
N GLN A 87 -17.79 -3.82 -14.51
CA GLN A 87 -17.16 -3.69 -15.82
C GLN A 87 -17.32 -2.25 -16.32
N SER A 88 -16.28 -1.44 -16.23
CA SER A 88 -16.29 -0.13 -16.83
C SER A 88 -15.56 -0.22 -18.18
N ALA A 89 -16.34 -0.10 -19.26
CA ALA A 89 -15.81 0.19 -20.59
C ALA A 89 -15.14 1.57 -20.52
N GLY A 90 -13.81 1.63 -20.41
CA GLY A 90 -13.06 2.89 -20.30
C GLY A 90 -11.86 2.91 -21.24
N SER A 91 -11.47 4.12 -21.66
CA SER A 91 -10.23 4.32 -22.40
C SER A 91 -9.00 3.95 -21.56
N TRP A 92 -7.85 3.82 -22.20
CA TRP A 92 -6.57 3.58 -21.53
C TRP A 92 -6.28 4.64 -20.44
N ASN A 93 -6.49 5.92 -20.79
CA ASN A 93 -6.30 7.05 -19.88
C ASN A 93 -7.29 7.05 -18.71
N ALA A 94 -8.53 6.64 -18.94
CA ALA A 94 -9.53 6.55 -17.88
C ALA A 94 -9.13 5.51 -16.82
N TRP A 95 -8.58 4.36 -17.24
CA TRP A 95 -8.04 3.35 -16.33
C TRP A 95 -6.80 3.84 -15.58
N ALA A 96 -5.88 4.52 -16.25
CA ALA A 96 -4.71 5.09 -15.58
C ALA A 96 -5.09 6.17 -14.55
N MET A 97 -5.97 7.10 -14.93
CA MET A 97 -6.43 8.17 -14.03
C MET A 97 -7.19 7.62 -12.83
N LYS A 98 -8.06 6.64 -13.03
CA LYS A 98 -8.78 5.99 -11.94
C LYS A 98 -7.81 5.27 -10.98
N GLY A 99 -6.79 4.58 -11.50
CA GLY A 99 -5.74 3.97 -10.68
C GLY A 99 -4.98 4.99 -9.85
N LEU A 100 -4.57 6.12 -10.46
CA LEU A 100 -3.93 7.23 -9.78
C LEU A 100 -4.80 7.75 -8.62
N CYS A 101 -6.09 7.96 -8.84
CA CYS A 101 -6.99 8.42 -7.78
C CYS A 101 -7.16 7.37 -6.68
N ILE A 102 -7.26 6.08 -7.02
CA ILE A 102 -7.44 5.00 -6.04
C ILE A 102 -6.24 4.92 -5.09
N SER A 103 -5.01 4.95 -5.58
CA SER A 103 -3.81 4.90 -4.73
C SER A 103 -3.44 6.27 -4.18
N GLY A 104 -3.50 7.31 -4.99
CA GLY A 104 -3.08 8.66 -4.61
C GLY A 104 -3.99 9.34 -3.58
N LEU A 105 -5.24 8.93 -3.48
CA LEU A 105 -6.18 9.39 -2.44
C LEU A 105 -6.41 8.34 -1.35
N ASN A 106 -5.65 7.25 -1.36
CA ASN A 106 -5.81 6.17 -0.40
C ASN A 106 -5.08 6.50 0.92
N PRO A 107 -5.79 6.79 2.00
CA PRO A 107 -5.15 7.10 3.28
C PRO A 107 -4.28 5.95 3.79
N LYS A 108 -4.61 4.70 3.42
CA LYS A 108 -3.79 3.53 3.77
C LYS A 108 -2.36 3.67 3.25
N VAL A 109 -2.18 4.10 2.00
CA VAL A 109 -0.86 4.24 1.37
C VAL A 109 -0.04 5.32 2.09
N PHE A 110 -0.64 6.48 2.32
CA PHE A 110 0.04 7.60 3.00
C PHE A 110 0.43 7.25 4.44
N LEU A 111 -0.51 6.73 5.23
CA LEU A 111 -0.26 6.42 6.64
C LEU A 111 0.71 5.25 6.80
N LEU A 112 0.66 4.27 5.89
CA LEU A 112 1.62 3.18 5.87
C LEU A 112 3.03 3.68 5.57
N PHE A 113 3.17 4.59 4.59
CA PHE A 113 4.47 5.17 4.26
C PHE A 113 5.00 6.06 5.38
N LEU A 114 4.15 6.90 5.97
CA LEU A 114 4.51 7.73 7.13
C LEU A 114 4.96 6.88 8.33
N ALA A 115 4.29 5.75 8.57
CA ALA A 115 4.63 4.88 9.69
C ALA A 115 5.88 4.02 9.43
N LEU A 116 6.05 3.52 8.20
CA LEU A 116 7.06 2.49 7.93
C LEU A 116 8.35 3.04 7.30
N LEU A 117 8.29 3.99 6.35
CA LEU A 117 9.51 4.44 5.69
C LEU A 117 10.56 4.95 6.68
N PRO A 118 10.24 5.80 7.68
CA PRO A 118 11.22 6.26 8.64
C PRO A 118 11.82 5.15 9.51
N GLN A 119 11.04 4.08 9.79
CA GLN A 119 11.50 2.97 10.64
C GLN A 119 12.66 2.16 10.03
N PHE A 120 12.81 2.20 8.72
CA PHE A 120 13.84 1.48 7.97
C PHE A 120 14.97 2.39 7.52
N THR A 121 15.10 3.58 8.10
CA THR A 121 16.16 4.53 7.79
C THR A 121 17.09 4.72 8.99
N ASP A 122 18.36 4.98 8.71
CA ASP A 122 19.38 5.27 9.71
C ASP A 122 19.78 6.75 9.63
N PRO A 123 19.42 7.58 10.65
CA PRO A 123 19.84 8.98 10.69
C PRO A 123 21.37 9.18 10.72
N HIS A 124 22.13 8.18 11.17
CA HIS A 124 23.58 8.19 11.23
C HIS A 124 24.25 7.50 10.05
N GLY A 125 23.44 7.01 9.09
CA GLY A 125 23.91 6.35 7.88
C GLY A 125 24.63 7.31 6.93
N SER A 126 25.44 6.75 6.03
CA SER A 126 26.21 7.51 5.03
C SER A 126 25.33 8.23 3.99
N TRP A 127 24.09 7.83 3.81
CA TRP A 127 23.15 8.42 2.87
C TRP A 127 22.21 9.40 3.56
N PRO A 128 21.89 10.54 2.92
CA PRO A 128 20.85 11.43 3.43
C PRO A 128 19.51 10.69 3.62
N LEU A 129 18.78 11.02 4.67
CA LEU A 129 17.54 10.36 5.06
C LEU A 129 16.51 10.32 3.90
N ALA A 130 16.39 11.46 3.18
CA ALA A 130 15.50 11.55 2.01
C ALA A 130 15.88 10.56 0.90
N LEU A 131 17.18 10.31 0.70
CA LEU A 131 17.65 9.35 -0.29
C LEU A 131 17.35 7.91 0.14
N GLN A 132 17.54 7.58 1.42
CA GLN A 132 17.20 6.26 1.99
C GLN A 132 15.70 5.99 1.83
N MET A 133 14.84 6.95 2.21
CA MET A 133 13.39 6.84 2.06
C MET A 133 12.97 6.72 0.59
N SER A 134 13.62 7.47 -0.31
CA SER A 134 13.35 7.38 -1.75
C SER A 134 13.72 6.01 -2.31
N ALA A 135 14.84 5.44 -1.88
CA ALA A 135 15.26 4.10 -2.28
C ALA A 135 14.26 3.03 -1.81
N LEU A 136 13.82 3.12 -0.55
CA LEU A 136 12.77 2.24 0.00
C LEU A 136 11.45 2.38 -0.76
N GLY A 137 11.04 3.63 -1.07
CA GLY A 137 9.88 3.91 -1.89
C GLY A 137 9.99 3.31 -3.30
N ALA A 138 11.15 3.44 -3.94
CA ALA A 138 11.40 2.85 -5.26
C ALA A 138 11.32 1.31 -5.22
N MET A 139 11.92 0.67 -4.22
CA MET A 139 11.80 -0.78 -4.01
C MET A 139 10.34 -1.21 -3.81
N HIS A 140 9.58 -0.43 -3.03
CA HIS A 140 8.15 -0.66 -2.83
C HIS A 140 7.38 -0.57 -4.15
N LEU A 141 7.61 0.49 -4.95
CA LEU A 141 6.96 0.66 -6.25
C LEU A 141 7.28 -0.51 -7.20
N MET A 142 8.53 -0.93 -7.29
CA MET A 142 8.95 -2.06 -8.12
C MET A 142 8.24 -3.35 -7.70
N THR A 143 8.21 -3.62 -6.40
CA THR A 143 7.54 -4.81 -5.84
C THR A 143 6.03 -4.77 -6.09
N CYS A 144 5.37 -3.63 -5.85
CA CYS A 144 3.95 -3.43 -6.14
C CYS A 144 3.65 -3.61 -7.62
N THR A 145 4.48 -3.05 -8.51
CA THR A 145 4.32 -3.20 -9.95
C THR A 145 4.29 -4.67 -10.35
N LEU A 146 5.29 -5.44 -9.90
CA LEU A 146 5.37 -6.87 -10.19
C LEU A 146 4.13 -7.62 -9.68
N ILE A 147 3.79 -7.42 -8.41
CA ILE A 147 2.68 -8.13 -7.77
C ILE A 147 1.35 -7.75 -8.42
N TYR A 148 1.09 -6.47 -8.69
CA TYR A 148 -0.18 -6.05 -9.27
C TYR A 148 -0.32 -6.44 -10.74
N LEU A 149 0.77 -6.53 -11.49
CA LEU A 149 0.76 -7.14 -12.83
C LEU A 149 0.43 -8.64 -12.76
N LEU A 150 1.07 -9.38 -11.84
CA LEU A 150 0.79 -10.81 -11.64
C LEU A 150 -0.66 -11.03 -11.20
N VAL A 151 -1.16 -10.24 -10.26
CA VAL A 151 -2.55 -10.28 -9.80
C VAL A 151 -3.52 -9.93 -10.92
N GLY A 152 -3.25 -8.86 -11.66
CA GLY A 152 -4.09 -8.43 -12.78
C GLY A 152 -4.18 -9.49 -13.87
N TYR A 153 -3.05 -9.98 -14.35
CA TYR A 153 -3.03 -11.01 -15.39
C TYR A 153 -3.49 -12.39 -14.90
N GLY A 154 -3.16 -12.74 -13.64
CA GLY A 154 -3.57 -14.00 -13.01
C GLY A 154 -5.04 -14.03 -12.56
N SER A 155 -5.71 -12.90 -12.48
CA SER A 155 -7.04 -12.78 -11.88
C SER A 155 -8.11 -13.63 -12.58
N ARG A 156 -8.03 -13.77 -13.90
CA ARG A 156 -8.95 -14.64 -14.66
C ARG A 156 -8.77 -16.11 -14.33
N ALA A 157 -7.53 -16.55 -14.15
CA ALA A 157 -7.23 -17.98 -14.00
C ALA A 157 -7.37 -18.48 -12.56
N VAL A 158 -7.08 -17.62 -11.56
CA VAL A 158 -6.89 -18.05 -10.16
C VAL A 158 -7.97 -17.52 -9.22
N LEU A 159 -8.30 -16.24 -9.30
CA LEU A 159 -9.18 -15.60 -8.31
C LEU A 159 -10.67 -15.80 -8.61
N ALA A 160 -11.05 -15.93 -9.87
CA ALA A 160 -12.42 -16.32 -10.23
C ALA A 160 -12.71 -17.77 -9.81
N ALA A 161 -11.67 -18.62 -9.71
CA ALA A 161 -11.80 -20.03 -9.37
C ALA A 161 -11.67 -20.34 -7.86
N ARG A 162 -11.10 -19.43 -7.02
CA ARG A 162 -10.81 -19.72 -5.61
C ARG A 162 -11.06 -18.53 -4.66
N PRO A 163 -12.30 -18.11 -4.43
CA PRO A 163 -12.63 -16.99 -3.54
C PRO A 163 -12.21 -17.24 -2.07
N GLN A 164 -12.14 -18.50 -1.65
CA GLN A 164 -11.71 -18.88 -0.30
C GLN A 164 -10.20 -18.61 -0.07
N ALA A 165 -9.36 -18.81 -1.09
CA ALA A 165 -7.93 -18.50 -0.99
C ALA A 165 -7.70 -16.99 -0.82
N ALA A 166 -8.44 -16.16 -1.54
CA ALA A 166 -8.37 -14.71 -1.39
C ALA A 166 -8.80 -14.25 0.02
N LYS A 167 -9.83 -14.88 0.59
CA LYS A 167 -10.24 -14.63 1.97
C LYS A 167 -9.15 -15.03 2.97
N GLY A 168 -8.51 -16.19 2.79
CA GLY A 168 -7.40 -16.64 3.63
C GLY A 168 -6.23 -15.67 3.62
N VAL A 169 -5.81 -15.20 2.44
CA VAL A 169 -4.74 -14.19 2.29
C VAL A 169 -5.12 -12.89 2.98
N SER A 170 -6.37 -12.45 2.85
CA SER A 170 -6.88 -11.25 3.53
C SER A 170 -6.77 -11.37 5.05
N MET A 171 -7.19 -12.49 5.63
CA MET A 171 -7.12 -12.73 7.07
C MET A 171 -5.68 -12.75 7.61
N VAL A 172 -4.77 -13.49 6.95
CA VAL A 172 -3.34 -13.52 7.30
C VAL A 172 -2.75 -12.11 7.29
N SER A 173 -3.09 -11.31 6.29
CA SER A 173 -2.63 -9.93 6.18
C SER A 173 -3.16 -9.05 7.32
N GLY A 174 -4.42 -9.22 7.72
CA GLY A 174 -4.99 -8.52 8.87
C GLY A 174 -4.23 -8.83 10.18
N VAL A 175 -3.90 -10.09 10.42
CA VAL A 175 -3.10 -10.51 11.59
C VAL A 175 -1.71 -9.86 11.56
N ILE A 176 -1.04 -9.87 10.41
CA ILE A 176 0.29 -9.26 10.26
C ILE A 176 0.25 -7.76 10.51
N MET A 177 -0.77 -7.04 10.02
CA MET A 177 -0.92 -5.61 10.29
C MET A 177 -1.07 -5.32 11.78
N ILE A 178 -1.86 -6.11 12.50
CA ILE A 178 -2.01 -6.00 13.96
C ILE A 178 -0.67 -6.24 14.66
N ALA A 179 0.07 -7.27 14.27
CA ALA A 179 1.37 -7.57 14.84
C ALA A 179 2.36 -6.41 14.64
N ILE A 180 2.44 -5.84 13.42
CA ILE A 180 3.28 -4.67 13.14
C ILE A 180 2.84 -3.47 13.98
N ALA A 181 1.55 -3.20 14.09
CA ALA A 181 1.04 -2.11 14.90
C ALA A 181 1.47 -2.24 16.37
N ILE A 182 1.35 -3.42 16.95
CA ILE A 182 1.77 -3.70 18.33
C ILE A 182 3.27 -3.49 18.50
N ILE A 183 4.10 -3.94 17.56
CA ILE A 183 5.55 -3.73 17.59
C ILE A 183 5.89 -2.24 17.55
N LEU A 184 5.24 -1.46 16.67
CA LEU A 184 5.47 -0.02 16.57
C LEU A 184 5.04 0.71 17.85
N PHE A 185 3.91 0.36 18.47
CA PHE A 185 3.52 0.90 19.76
C PHE A 185 4.55 0.59 20.85
N TYR A 186 5.01 -0.65 20.90
CA TYR A 186 6.01 -1.05 21.91
C TYR A 186 7.34 -0.30 21.75
N GLN A 187 7.79 -0.08 20.52
CA GLN A 187 9.01 0.69 20.24
C GLN A 187 8.90 2.16 20.63
N GLN A 188 7.72 2.76 20.52
CA GLN A 188 7.50 4.18 20.86
C GLN A 188 7.27 4.43 22.35
N LEU A 189 6.93 3.41 23.13
CA LEU A 189 6.69 3.50 24.56
C LEU A 189 7.94 3.19 25.42
N ARG A 190 9.05 2.79 24.78
CA ARG A 190 10.35 2.59 25.41
C ARG A 190 11.26 3.78 25.21
#